data_4d5686f33aef247fe1d3d6507114ff7b
#
_entry.id   4d5686f33aef247fe1d3d6507114ff7b
#
_cell.length_a   1.000
_cell.length_b   1.000
_cell.length_c   1.000
_cell.angle_alpha   90.00
_cell.angle_beta   90.00
_cell.angle_gamma   90.00
#
_symmetry.space_group_name_H-M   'P 1'
#
loop_
_entity.id
_entity.type
_entity.pdbx_description
1 polymer ?
#
loop_
_entity_poly.entity_id
_entity_poly.type
_entity_poly.pdbx_seq_one_letter_code
_entity_poly.pdbx_strand_id
1 'polypeptide(L)'
;MKEKIVTSQAQLDAIPVDFDGRIIIKFGTPFNRAVVNRRFLRSVVAWGNSSVVARGNSSVVARENSSVVAWGNSQITDRQRGRKIELHANARTVKDPSTIREFIDSIGGLEETEKTVRLFKAVHKRNDIYFSDNDESFRYVIGEIAEADGLSEDPEEDCGHGIHMADKSWCVAYGHEWRDLAIIEVEAEKDGIVVPLYGVGKVRARSVKVIREVPLEECGILGKQLAKRRDAR
;
A
#
# COMPACT_ATOMS: atom_id res chain seq x y z
N MET A 1 4.69 -7.12 7.69
CA MET A 1 3.20 -7.07 7.57
C MET A 1 2.64 -8.46 7.81
N LYS A 2 1.63 -8.60 8.68
CA LYS A 2 0.98 -9.91 8.91
C LYS A 2 0.28 -10.37 7.64
N GLU A 3 0.46 -11.65 7.29
CA GLU A 3 -0.26 -12.28 6.18
C GLU A 3 -1.03 -13.49 6.68
N LYS A 4 -2.23 -13.68 6.16
CA LYS A 4 -3.05 -14.86 6.42
C LYS A 4 -3.49 -15.47 5.09
N ILE A 5 -2.94 -16.64 4.79
CA ILE A 5 -3.36 -17.43 3.64
C ILE A 5 -4.59 -18.24 4.06
N VAL A 6 -5.65 -18.16 3.28
CA VAL A 6 -6.88 -18.93 3.48
C VAL A 6 -7.08 -19.87 2.31
N THR A 7 -7.38 -21.10 2.65
CA THR A 7 -7.60 -22.20 1.70
C THR A 7 -9.03 -22.76 1.77
N SER A 8 -9.90 -22.15 2.58
CA SER A 8 -11.31 -22.50 2.68
C SER A 8 -12.18 -21.29 3.08
N GLN A 9 -13.48 -21.36 2.78
CA GLN A 9 -14.44 -20.32 3.18
C GLN A 9 -14.50 -20.19 4.70
N ALA A 10 -14.49 -21.28 5.44
CA ALA A 10 -14.53 -21.26 6.91
C ALA A 10 -13.35 -20.51 7.51
N GLN A 11 -12.14 -20.65 6.94
CA GLN A 11 -10.98 -19.89 7.36
C GLN A 11 -11.12 -18.40 7.06
N LEU A 12 -11.71 -18.03 5.90
CA LEU A 12 -11.98 -16.63 5.54
C LEU A 12 -13.02 -16.01 6.48
N ASP A 13 -14.10 -16.73 6.77
CA ASP A 13 -15.18 -16.26 7.63
C ASP A 13 -14.75 -16.11 9.10
N ALA A 14 -13.77 -16.87 9.54
CA ALA A 14 -13.19 -16.79 10.87
C ALA A 14 -12.23 -15.61 11.08
N ILE A 15 -11.86 -14.86 10.03
CA ILE A 15 -10.97 -13.70 10.18
C ILE A 15 -11.79 -12.52 10.73
N PRO A 16 -11.36 -11.87 11.82
CA PRO A 16 -12.00 -10.65 12.32
C PRO A 16 -11.98 -9.53 11.27
N VAL A 17 -13.01 -8.68 11.26
CA VAL A 17 -13.11 -7.55 10.30
C VAL A 17 -12.04 -6.48 10.54
N ASP A 18 -11.56 -6.39 11.77
CA ASP A 18 -10.48 -5.50 12.22
C ASP A 18 -9.09 -6.12 12.07
N PHE A 19 -8.96 -7.27 11.43
CA PHE A 19 -7.66 -7.87 11.15
C PHE A 19 -6.80 -6.91 10.31
N ASP A 20 -5.71 -6.44 10.89
CA ASP A 20 -4.76 -5.53 10.25
C ASP A 20 -3.62 -6.31 9.60
N GLY A 21 -3.96 -7.09 8.60
CA GLY A 21 -3.03 -7.89 7.81
C GLY A 21 -3.54 -8.13 6.40
N ARG A 22 -2.68 -8.64 5.54
CA ARG A 22 -3.06 -9.07 4.20
C ARG A 22 -3.76 -10.44 4.29
N ILE A 23 -4.93 -10.56 3.66
CA ILE A 23 -5.64 -11.81 3.50
C ILE A 23 -5.43 -12.29 2.07
N ILE A 24 -4.85 -13.47 1.90
CA ILE A 24 -4.57 -14.07 0.59
C ILE A 24 -5.48 -15.27 0.40
N ILE A 25 -6.37 -15.20 -0.58
CA ILE A 25 -7.26 -16.30 -0.95
C ILE A 25 -6.54 -17.22 -1.96
N LYS A 26 -6.35 -18.47 -1.59
CA LYS A 26 -5.79 -19.54 -2.45
C LYS A 26 -6.76 -20.70 -2.63
N PHE A 27 -8.06 -20.42 -2.74
CA PHE A 27 -9.10 -21.41 -2.98
C PHE A 27 -10.21 -20.84 -3.84
N GLY A 28 -11.15 -21.70 -4.17
CA GLY A 28 -12.27 -21.37 -5.03
C GLY A 28 -12.05 -21.88 -6.47
N THR A 29 -13.12 -22.31 -7.06
CA THR A 29 -13.20 -22.73 -8.47
C THR A 29 -14.32 -21.94 -9.14
N PRO A 30 -14.46 -21.93 -10.47
CA PRO A 30 -15.60 -21.31 -11.14
C PRO A 30 -16.97 -21.76 -10.64
N PHE A 31 -17.06 -23.00 -10.10
CA PHE A 31 -18.29 -23.59 -9.59
C PHE A 31 -18.46 -23.46 -8.06
N ASN A 32 -17.36 -23.31 -7.32
CA ASN A 32 -17.35 -23.12 -5.86
C ASN A 32 -16.41 -21.98 -5.50
N ARG A 33 -16.89 -20.75 -5.64
CA ARG A 33 -16.11 -19.52 -5.47
C ARG A 33 -15.98 -19.14 -4.00
N ALA A 34 -14.84 -18.58 -3.64
CA ALA A 34 -14.67 -17.90 -2.36
C ALA A 34 -15.58 -16.66 -2.31
N VAL A 35 -16.27 -16.44 -1.18
CA VAL A 35 -17.21 -15.32 -1.03
C VAL A 35 -16.63 -14.30 -0.05
N VAL A 36 -16.38 -13.08 -0.51
CA VAL A 36 -16.01 -11.92 0.30
C VAL A 36 -17.23 -11.02 0.39
N ASN A 37 -17.98 -11.09 1.48
CA ASN A 37 -19.25 -10.39 1.67
C ASN A 37 -19.18 -9.20 2.65
N ARG A 38 -17.98 -8.85 3.10
CA ARG A 38 -17.73 -7.78 4.07
C ARG A 38 -16.46 -7.02 3.73
N ARG A 39 -16.35 -5.80 4.26
CA ARG A 39 -15.13 -5.00 4.14
C ARG A 39 -14.18 -5.34 5.29
N PHE A 40 -12.97 -5.69 4.96
CA PHE A 40 -11.85 -5.77 5.90
C PHE A 40 -11.12 -4.42 5.95
N LEU A 41 -10.28 -4.20 6.96
CA LEU A 41 -9.44 -3.00 7.04
C LEU A 41 -8.51 -2.86 5.84
N ARG A 42 -8.05 -3.99 5.29
CA ARG A 42 -7.25 -4.04 4.07
C ARG A 42 -7.95 -4.84 2.99
N SER A 43 -7.54 -4.61 1.76
CA SER A 43 -8.05 -5.37 0.62
C SER A 43 -7.70 -6.85 0.75
N VAL A 44 -8.64 -7.70 0.35
CA VAL A 44 -8.44 -9.14 0.22
C VAL A 44 -7.78 -9.42 -1.13
N VAL A 45 -6.75 -10.23 -1.17
CA VAL A 45 -6.04 -10.59 -2.40
C VAL A 45 -6.51 -11.96 -2.88
N ALA A 46 -7.08 -12.00 -4.08
CA ALA A 46 -7.32 -13.24 -4.83
C ALA A 46 -6.03 -13.60 -5.60
N TRP A 47 -5.49 -14.78 -5.37
CA TRP A 47 -4.20 -15.19 -5.92
C TRP A 47 -4.27 -16.51 -6.69
N GLY A 48 -3.40 -16.66 -7.70
CA GLY A 48 -3.28 -17.88 -8.49
C GLY A 48 -4.54 -18.14 -9.31
N ASN A 49 -5.02 -19.36 -9.30
CA ASN A 49 -6.24 -19.79 -10.00
C ASN A 49 -7.50 -19.65 -9.14
N SER A 50 -7.49 -18.85 -8.08
CA SER A 50 -8.65 -18.70 -7.20
C SER A 50 -9.83 -18.05 -7.91
N SER A 51 -11.04 -18.37 -7.45
CA SER A 51 -12.28 -17.79 -7.95
C SER A 51 -13.04 -17.16 -6.80
N VAL A 52 -13.33 -15.86 -6.90
CA VAL A 52 -13.87 -15.05 -5.80
C VAL A 52 -15.16 -14.35 -6.21
N VAL A 53 -16.12 -14.31 -5.29
CA VAL A 53 -17.29 -13.43 -5.36
C VAL A 53 -17.13 -12.33 -4.33
N ALA A 54 -17.08 -11.10 -4.79
CA ALA A 54 -17.03 -9.90 -3.95
C ALA A 54 -18.45 -9.31 -3.82
N ARG A 55 -18.92 -9.03 -2.61
CA ARG A 55 -20.26 -8.51 -2.34
C ARG A 55 -20.26 -7.31 -1.40
N GLY A 56 -21.31 -6.52 -1.45
CA GLY A 56 -21.51 -5.36 -0.58
C GLY A 56 -20.46 -4.28 -0.83
N ASN A 57 -19.75 -3.86 0.21
CA ASN A 57 -18.70 -2.84 0.16
C ASN A 57 -17.29 -3.45 0.22
N SER A 58 -17.12 -4.70 -0.22
CA SER A 58 -15.84 -5.38 -0.15
C SER A 58 -14.80 -4.80 -1.12
N SER A 59 -13.52 -4.93 -0.77
CA SER A 59 -12.40 -4.56 -1.63
C SER A 59 -11.54 -5.78 -1.90
N VAL A 60 -11.33 -6.11 -3.18
CA VAL A 60 -10.57 -7.29 -3.62
C VAL A 60 -9.52 -6.88 -4.63
N VAL A 61 -8.28 -7.31 -4.43
CA VAL A 61 -7.21 -7.23 -5.42
C VAL A 61 -7.13 -8.57 -6.15
N ALA A 62 -7.39 -8.58 -7.44
CA ALA A 62 -7.29 -9.75 -8.28
C ALA A 62 -5.88 -9.84 -8.90
N ARG A 63 -5.18 -10.94 -8.69
CA ARG A 63 -3.82 -11.18 -9.20
C ARG A 63 -3.73 -12.46 -10.02
N GLU A 64 -2.76 -12.53 -10.91
CA GLU A 64 -2.46 -13.69 -11.78
C GLU A 64 -3.68 -14.17 -12.56
N ASN A 65 -4.04 -15.43 -12.40
CA ASN A 65 -5.15 -16.08 -13.10
C ASN A 65 -6.44 -16.13 -12.27
N SER A 66 -6.54 -15.34 -11.18
CA SER A 66 -7.75 -15.34 -10.38
C SER A 66 -8.93 -14.77 -11.16
N SER A 67 -10.14 -15.23 -10.86
CA SER A 67 -11.37 -14.68 -11.44
C SER A 67 -12.22 -14.04 -10.35
N VAL A 68 -12.83 -12.90 -10.64
CA VAL A 68 -13.67 -12.18 -9.67
C VAL A 68 -15.02 -11.85 -10.29
N VAL A 69 -16.10 -12.14 -9.54
CA VAL A 69 -17.44 -11.61 -9.81
C VAL A 69 -17.80 -10.66 -8.69
N ALA A 70 -18.09 -9.42 -9.04
CA ALA A 70 -18.30 -8.35 -8.07
C ALA A 70 -19.76 -7.84 -8.10
N TRP A 71 -20.36 -7.67 -6.91
CA TRP A 71 -21.73 -7.20 -6.71
C TRP A 71 -21.80 -6.06 -5.69
N GLY A 72 -22.82 -5.25 -5.79
CA GLY A 72 -23.07 -4.11 -4.89
C GLY A 72 -22.08 -2.98 -5.16
N ASN A 73 -21.54 -2.40 -4.10
CA ASN A 73 -20.54 -1.31 -4.18
C ASN A 73 -19.09 -1.81 -4.05
N SER A 74 -18.85 -3.09 -4.39
CA SER A 74 -17.51 -3.66 -4.25
C SER A 74 -16.51 -3.03 -5.23
N GLN A 75 -15.26 -2.94 -4.79
CA GLN A 75 -14.16 -2.37 -5.55
C GLN A 75 -13.15 -3.47 -5.89
N ILE A 76 -12.80 -3.60 -7.15
CA ILE A 76 -11.86 -4.60 -7.64
C ILE A 76 -10.66 -3.89 -8.24
N THR A 77 -9.50 -4.07 -7.60
CA THR A 77 -8.23 -3.67 -8.21
C THR A 77 -7.76 -4.79 -9.11
N ASP A 78 -7.76 -4.54 -10.42
CA ASP A 78 -7.34 -5.51 -11.42
C ASP A 78 -5.84 -5.46 -11.63
N ARG A 79 -5.16 -6.52 -11.21
CA ARG A 79 -3.72 -6.75 -11.40
C ARG A 79 -3.49 -8.07 -12.16
N GLN A 80 -4.41 -8.40 -13.03
CA GLN A 80 -4.38 -9.63 -13.80
C GLN A 80 -3.77 -9.42 -15.18
N ARG A 81 -3.18 -10.48 -15.69
CA ARG A 81 -2.85 -10.59 -17.11
C ARG A 81 -3.96 -11.42 -17.80
N GLY A 82 -5.04 -10.75 -18.22
CA GLY A 82 -5.93 -11.30 -19.25
C GLY A 82 -7.10 -12.20 -18.81
N ARG A 83 -7.61 -12.14 -17.57
CA ARG A 83 -8.84 -12.85 -17.18
C ARG A 83 -10.01 -11.93 -16.82
N LYS A 84 -11.22 -12.50 -16.89
CA LYS A 84 -12.48 -11.78 -16.86
C LYS A 84 -12.88 -11.39 -15.44
N ILE A 85 -12.96 -10.07 -15.18
CA ILE A 85 -13.69 -9.51 -14.06
C ILE A 85 -15.13 -9.28 -14.53
N GLU A 86 -16.08 -9.82 -13.80
CA GLU A 86 -17.51 -9.62 -14.05
C GLU A 86 -18.06 -8.68 -12.99
N LEU A 87 -18.63 -7.56 -13.43
CA LEU A 87 -19.14 -6.50 -12.55
C LEU A 87 -20.65 -6.43 -12.65
N HIS A 88 -21.32 -6.36 -11.49
CA HIS A 88 -22.78 -6.23 -11.38
C HIS A 88 -23.16 -5.09 -10.44
N ALA A 89 -24.30 -4.47 -10.68
CA ALA A 89 -24.81 -3.33 -9.93
C ALA A 89 -23.80 -2.15 -9.94
N ASN A 90 -23.44 -1.64 -8.76
CA ASN A 90 -22.51 -0.52 -8.60
C ASN A 90 -21.05 -0.98 -8.40
N ALA A 91 -20.76 -2.25 -8.61
CA ALA A 91 -19.38 -2.76 -8.53
C ALA A 91 -18.53 -2.12 -9.62
N ARG A 92 -17.29 -1.77 -9.28
CA ARG A 92 -16.37 -1.10 -10.21
C ARG A 92 -14.96 -1.65 -10.13
N THR A 93 -14.29 -1.60 -11.25
CA THR A 93 -12.84 -1.80 -11.28
C THR A 93 -12.17 -0.50 -10.87
N VAL A 94 -11.20 -0.60 -9.99
CA VAL A 94 -10.29 0.48 -9.63
C VAL A 94 -8.95 0.14 -10.27
N LYS A 95 -8.46 1.02 -11.11
CA LYS A 95 -7.14 0.88 -11.72
C LYS A 95 -6.09 1.38 -10.73
N ASP A 96 -5.01 0.64 -10.55
CA ASP A 96 -3.85 1.20 -9.86
C ASP A 96 -3.29 2.37 -10.69
N PRO A 97 -2.79 3.40 -10.03
CA PRO A 97 -2.07 4.47 -10.71
C PRO A 97 -0.92 3.88 -11.53
N SER A 98 -0.75 4.36 -12.75
CA SER A 98 0.36 4.02 -13.64
C SER A 98 1.26 5.22 -13.95
N THR A 99 0.81 6.41 -13.57
CA THR A 99 1.54 7.67 -13.70
C THR A 99 1.58 8.39 -12.36
N ILE A 100 2.55 9.28 -12.18
CA ILE A 100 2.63 10.09 -10.96
C ILE A 100 1.39 10.98 -10.78
N ARG A 101 0.78 11.48 -11.86
CA ARG A 101 -0.44 12.27 -11.79
C ARG A 101 -1.60 11.44 -11.25
N GLU A 102 -1.83 10.25 -11.82
CA GLU A 102 -2.85 9.31 -11.32
C GLU A 102 -2.62 8.93 -9.84
N PHE A 103 -1.35 8.76 -9.45
CA PHE A 103 -0.98 8.45 -8.06
C PHE A 103 -1.34 9.61 -7.11
N ILE A 104 -0.95 10.85 -7.45
CA ILE A 104 -1.29 12.04 -6.67
C ILE A 104 -2.80 12.21 -6.53
N ASP A 105 -3.53 12.07 -7.64
CA ASP A 105 -4.99 12.19 -7.67
C ASP A 105 -5.68 11.11 -6.82
N SER A 106 -5.11 9.90 -6.78
CA SER A 106 -5.66 8.77 -6.01
C SER A 106 -5.56 8.97 -4.49
N ILE A 107 -4.54 9.71 -4.03
CA ILE A 107 -4.33 10.03 -2.61
C ILE A 107 -5.15 11.27 -2.22
N GLY A 108 -5.05 12.32 -3.02
CA GLY A 108 -5.63 13.63 -2.74
C GLY A 108 -4.92 14.40 -1.61
N GLY A 109 -4.90 15.72 -1.70
CA GLY A 109 -4.39 16.58 -0.64
C GLY A 109 -2.88 16.54 -0.39
N LEU A 110 -2.09 16.00 -1.30
CA LEU A 110 -0.63 16.11 -1.26
C LEU A 110 -0.20 17.54 -1.63
N GLU A 111 0.84 18.04 -0.97
CA GLU A 111 1.47 19.28 -1.37
C GLU A 111 2.29 19.05 -2.65
N GLU A 112 2.01 19.83 -3.68
CA GLU A 112 2.70 19.73 -4.96
C GLU A 112 2.94 21.11 -5.59
N THR A 113 3.99 21.18 -6.40
CA THR A 113 4.26 22.27 -7.34
C THR A 113 4.11 21.74 -8.77
N GLU A 114 4.42 22.55 -9.78
CA GLU A 114 4.49 22.06 -11.15
C GLU A 114 5.51 20.92 -11.30
N LYS A 115 6.66 21.00 -10.63
CA LYS A 115 7.79 20.06 -10.78
C LYS A 115 7.92 19.03 -9.66
N THR A 116 7.50 19.35 -8.45
CA THR A 116 7.76 18.51 -7.27
C THR A 116 6.47 18.05 -6.60
N VAL A 117 6.56 17.00 -5.81
CA VAL A 117 5.50 16.51 -4.93
C VAL A 117 6.09 16.12 -3.57
N ARG A 118 5.34 16.38 -2.50
CA ARG A 118 5.67 15.94 -1.15
C ARG A 118 4.97 14.64 -0.84
N LEU A 119 5.77 13.70 -0.42
CA LEU A 119 5.38 12.35 -0.05
C LEU A 119 5.96 12.00 1.31
N PHE A 120 5.72 10.79 1.78
CA PHE A 120 6.14 10.34 3.10
C PHE A 120 6.89 9.03 3.01
N LYS A 121 7.77 8.83 4.00
CA LYS A 121 8.53 7.59 4.14
C LYS A 121 8.54 7.13 5.60
N ALA A 122 8.28 5.85 5.80
CA ALA A 122 8.53 5.19 7.08
C ALA A 122 10.03 4.89 7.21
N VAL A 123 10.60 5.26 8.34
CA VAL A 123 12.03 5.10 8.66
C VAL A 123 12.18 4.66 10.12
N HIS A 124 13.33 4.08 10.45
CA HIS A 124 13.74 3.87 11.83
C HIS A 124 14.38 5.13 12.38
N LYS A 125 14.04 5.50 13.62
CA LYS A 125 14.67 6.63 14.34
C LYS A 125 15.40 6.14 15.56
N ARG A 126 16.73 6.39 15.61
CA ARG A 126 17.59 6.07 16.76
C ARG A 126 18.52 7.25 17.02
N ASN A 127 18.47 7.84 18.23
CA ASN A 127 19.30 8.99 18.61
C ASN A 127 19.24 10.15 17.59
N ASP A 128 18.00 10.51 17.15
CA ASP A 128 17.72 11.55 16.15
C ASP A 128 18.34 11.34 14.76
N ILE A 129 18.75 10.10 14.45
CA ILE A 129 19.19 9.69 13.13
C ILE A 129 18.09 8.80 12.52
N TYR A 130 17.77 9.05 11.24
CA TYR A 130 16.76 8.32 10.48
C TYR A 130 17.44 7.34 9.52
N PHE A 131 17.02 6.07 9.56
CA PHE A 131 17.60 4.98 8.78
C PHE A 131 16.57 4.34 7.87
N SER A 132 17.03 3.81 6.75
CA SER A 132 16.21 2.96 5.90
C SER A 132 15.90 1.62 6.57
N ASP A 133 14.72 1.05 6.30
CA ASP A 133 14.35 -0.30 6.76
C ASP A 133 15.20 -1.40 6.11
N ASN A 134 15.52 -1.25 4.82
CA ASN A 134 16.24 -2.27 4.06
C ASN A 134 17.77 -2.12 4.12
N ASP A 135 18.27 -0.97 4.55
CA ASP A 135 19.70 -0.66 4.61
C ASP A 135 19.97 0.29 5.78
N GLU A 136 20.43 -0.24 6.91
CA GLU A 136 20.76 0.56 8.10
C GLU A 136 21.95 1.52 7.88
N SER A 137 22.73 1.38 6.81
CA SER A 137 23.77 2.33 6.46
C SER A 137 23.22 3.57 5.74
N PHE A 138 22.05 3.45 5.11
CA PHE A 138 21.40 4.54 4.39
C PHE A 138 20.66 5.45 5.35
N ARG A 139 21.09 6.71 5.41
CA ARG A 139 20.59 7.72 6.37
C ARG A 139 19.83 8.82 5.68
N TYR A 140 18.83 9.35 6.38
CA TYR A 140 18.08 10.53 5.99
C TYR A 140 18.40 11.66 6.96
N VAL A 141 18.82 12.82 6.44
CA VAL A 141 19.15 14.03 7.24
C VAL A 141 18.17 15.13 6.85
N ILE A 142 17.49 15.71 7.84
CA ILE A 142 16.53 16.79 7.59
C ILE A 142 17.25 17.98 6.95
N GLY A 143 16.67 18.49 5.86
CA GLY A 143 17.21 19.58 5.06
C GLY A 143 18.14 19.15 3.93
N GLU A 144 18.60 17.91 3.90
CA GLU A 144 19.54 17.39 2.91
C GLU A 144 18.84 16.56 1.83
N ILE A 145 19.57 16.28 0.75
CA ILE A 145 19.16 15.36 -0.30
C ILE A 145 19.68 13.96 0.06
N ALA A 146 18.76 13.00 0.12
CA ALA A 146 19.08 11.58 0.17
C ALA A 146 19.04 11.02 -1.25
N GLU A 147 20.09 10.30 -1.65
CA GLU A 147 20.23 9.72 -2.99
C GLU A 147 20.57 8.24 -2.89
N ALA A 148 19.77 7.39 -3.56
CA ALA A 148 20.01 5.97 -3.67
C ALA A 148 21.09 5.67 -4.74
N ASP A 149 21.82 4.58 -4.58
CA ASP A 149 22.87 4.14 -5.51
C ASP A 149 22.34 3.89 -6.93
N GLY A 150 21.03 3.60 -7.07
CA GLY A 150 20.37 3.37 -8.33
C GLY A 150 18.87 3.55 -8.24
N LEU A 151 18.23 3.55 -9.41
CA LEU A 151 16.79 3.52 -9.56
C LEU A 151 16.40 2.44 -10.56
N SER A 152 15.55 1.50 -10.15
CA SER A 152 14.90 0.62 -11.11
C SER A 152 13.78 1.38 -11.80
N GLU A 153 13.92 1.56 -13.10
CA GLU A 153 12.91 2.23 -13.94
C GLU A 153 11.82 1.26 -14.42
N ASP A 154 11.98 -0.05 -14.19
CA ASP A 154 10.99 -1.05 -14.58
C ASP A 154 9.74 -0.97 -13.68
N PRO A 155 8.59 -0.51 -14.19
CA PRO A 155 7.37 -0.40 -13.41
C PRO A 155 6.78 -1.77 -13.03
N GLU A 156 7.18 -2.86 -13.65
CA GLU A 156 6.74 -4.21 -13.27
C GLU A 156 7.46 -4.72 -12.01
N GLU A 157 8.57 -4.11 -11.63
CA GLU A 157 9.30 -4.45 -10.41
C GLU A 157 8.71 -3.71 -9.20
N ASP A 158 8.02 -4.44 -8.31
CA ASP A 158 7.32 -3.86 -7.14
C ASP A 158 8.30 -3.30 -6.08
N CYS A 159 9.42 -3.98 -5.84
CA CYS A 159 10.43 -3.62 -4.84
C CYS A 159 11.80 -3.31 -5.45
N GLY A 160 11.83 -2.69 -6.62
CA GLY A 160 13.07 -2.29 -7.30
C GLY A 160 13.89 -1.26 -6.53
N HIS A 161 15.13 -1.08 -6.93
CA HIS A 161 16.04 -0.09 -6.35
C HIS A 161 15.46 1.32 -6.36
N GLY A 162 15.76 2.10 -5.33
CA GLY A 162 15.32 3.47 -5.16
C GLY A 162 14.73 3.76 -3.79
N ILE A 163 14.44 5.01 -3.53
CA ILE A 163 13.79 5.47 -2.30
C ILE A 163 12.29 5.33 -2.46
N HIS A 164 11.70 4.39 -1.72
CA HIS A 164 10.26 4.17 -1.73
C HIS A 164 9.53 5.17 -0.83
N MET A 165 8.45 5.75 -1.34
CA MET A 165 7.61 6.76 -0.71
C MET A 165 6.14 6.43 -0.90
N ALA A 166 5.28 6.94 -0.02
CA ALA A 166 3.84 6.74 -0.08
C ALA A 166 3.08 7.89 0.62
N ASP A 167 1.77 7.72 0.81
CA ASP A 167 1.01 8.57 1.72
C ASP A 167 1.30 8.26 3.20
N LYS A 168 0.91 9.18 4.11
CA LYS A 168 1.11 9.03 5.57
C LYS A 168 0.50 7.74 6.12
N SER A 169 -0.70 7.41 5.69
CA SER A 169 -1.44 6.25 6.22
C SER A 169 -0.77 4.95 5.82
N TRP A 170 -0.28 4.88 4.58
CA TRP A 170 0.49 3.74 4.09
C TRP A 170 1.78 3.57 4.88
N CYS A 171 2.54 4.66 5.11
CA CYS A 171 3.79 4.63 5.86
C CYS A 171 3.59 4.14 7.29
N VAL A 172 2.57 4.63 7.99
CA VAL A 172 2.24 4.16 9.33
C VAL A 172 1.81 2.70 9.32
N ALA A 173 0.98 2.30 8.37
CA ALA A 173 0.54 0.92 8.23
C ALA A 173 1.68 -0.05 7.89
N TYR A 174 2.69 0.41 7.18
CA TYR A 174 3.89 -0.36 6.87
C TYR A 174 4.76 -0.57 8.11
N GLY A 175 5.06 0.51 8.85
CA GLY A 175 5.97 0.49 10.00
C GLY A 175 5.31 0.30 11.37
N HIS A 176 4.00 0.02 11.47
CA HIS A 176 3.26 0.04 12.73
C HIS A 176 3.76 -0.93 13.82
N GLU A 177 4.50 -1.97 13.45
CA GLU A 177 5.12 -2.91 14.38
C GLU A 177 6.53 -2.49 14.83
N TRP A 178 7.11 -1.45 14.21
CA TRP A 178 8.45 -0.98 14.57
C TRP A 178 8.40 -0.14 15.85
N ARG A 179 9.33 -0.44 16.78
CA ARG A 179 9.41 0.29 18.05
C ARG A 179 9.92 1.72 17.86
N ASP A 180 10.77 1.90 16.88
CA ASP A 180 11.48 3.13 16.51
C ASP A 180 10.97 3.77 15.23
N LEU A 181 9.70 3.47 14.82
CA LEU A 181 9.08 4.08 13.66
C LEU A 181 9.11 5.60 13.75
N ALA A 182 9.60 6.25 12.73
CA ALA A 182 9.35 7.65 12.44
C ALA A 182 8.79 7.80 11.01
N ILE A 183 8.06 8.86 10.78
CA ILE A 183 7.60 9.24 9.45
C ILE A 183 8.32 10.52 9.07
N ILE A 184 8.99 10.53 7.93
CA ILE A 184 9.59 11.74 7.37
C ILE A 184 8.80 12.18 6.14
N GLU A 185 8.66 13.50 6.00
CA GLU A 185 8.17 14.16 4.80
C GLU A 185 9.35 14.39 3.87
N VAL A 186 9.17 14.00 2.61
CA VAL A 186 10.19 14.14 1.58
C VAL A 186 9.60 14.80 0.34
N GLU A 187 10.43 15.56 -0.38
CA GLU A 187 10.07 16.18 -1.66
C GLU A 187 10.85 15.51 -2.78
N ALA A 188 10.16 15.12 -3.83
CA ALA A 188 10.73 14.47 -5.01
C ALA A 188 10.33 15.19 -6.29
N GLU A 189 11.20 15.19 -7.30
CA GLU A 189 10.88 15.67 -8.64
C GLU A 189 9.96 14.66 -9.35
N LYS A 190 8.83 15.14 -9.88
CA LYS A 190 7.80 14.31 -10.51
C LYS A 190 8.33 13.47 -11.67
N ASP A 191 9.20 14.06 -12.48
CA ASP A 191 9.77 13.39 -13.66
C ASP A 191 10.74 12.24 -13.28
N GLY A 192 11.27 12.26 -12.04
CA GLY A 192 12.13 11.21 -11.50
C GLY A 192 11.41 10.13 -10.72
N ILE A 193 10.08 10.17 -10.67
CA ILE A 193 9.28 9.19 -9.90
C ILE A 193 8.81 8.05 -10.79
N VAL A 194 9.15 6.83 -10.39
CA VAL A 194 8.61 5.59 -10.97
C VAL A 194 7.40 5.14 -10.15
N VAL A 195 6.28 4.91 -10.83
CA VAL A 195 5.06 4.35 -10.24
C VAL A 195 4.98 2.87 -10.58
N PRO A 196 5.26 1.96 -9.62
CA PRO A 196 5.19 0.53 -9.89
C PRO A 196 3.76 0.09 -10.20
N LEU A 197 3.56 -0.67 -11.27
CA LEU A 197 2.24 -1.17 -11.70
C LEU A 197 1.56 -2.05 -10.64
N TYR A 198 2.36 -2.66 -9.76
CA TYR A 198 1.87 -3.54 -8.68
C TYR A 198 2.22 -2.98 -7.29
N GLY A 199 2.65 -1.74 -7.23
CA GLY A 199 3.23 -1.09 -6.04
C GLY A 199 2.21 -0.56 -5.05
N VAL A 200 1.32 -1.36 -4.58
CA VAL A 200 0.36 -1.18 -3.46
C VAL A 200 0.43 0.19 -2.77
N GLY A 201 0.23 1.29 -3.53
CA GLY A 201 0.18 2.65 -2.96
C GLY A 201 1.54 3.26 -2.60
N LYS A 202 2.63 2.77 -3.17
CA LYS A 202 3.97 3.36 -3.04
C LYS A 202 4.57 3.68 -4.40
N VAL A 203 5.45 4.66 -4.43
CA VAL A 203 6.26 5.06 -5.57
C VAL A 203 7.74 5.07 -5.19
N ARG A 204 8.64 5.17 -6.14
CA ARG A 204 10.07 5.28 -5.88
C ARG A 204 10.74 6.35 -6.71
N ALA A 205 11.79 6.95 -6.16
CA ALA A 205 12.67 7.89 -6.85
C ALA A 205 14.13 7.61 -6.53
N ARG A 206 15.05 8.12 -7.35
CA ARG A 206 16.48 8.03 -7.07
C ARG A 206 16.88 8.94 -5.93
N SER A 207 16.36 10.17 -5.90
CA SER A 207 16.70 11.16 -4.90
C SER A 207 15.48 11.87 -4.34
N VAL A 208 15.57 12.30 -3.09
CA VAL A 208 14.54 13.07 -2.41
C VAL A 208 15.18 14.11 -1.49
N LYS A 209 14.57 15.27 -1.33
CA LYS A 209 14.91 16.20 -0.28
C LYS A 209 14.14 15.87 0.98
N VAL A 210 14.82 15.67 2.09
CA VAL A 210 14.18 15.40 3.39
C VAL A 210 13.72 16.74 4.00
N ILE A 211 12.44 16.88 4.25
CA ILE A 211 11.85 18.16 4.68
C ILE A 211 11.76 18.24 6.20
N ARG A 212 11.10 17.26 6.83
CA ARG A 212 10.88 17.25 8.29
C ARG A 212 10.47 15.87 8.77
N GLU A 213 10.55 15.66 10.07
CA GLU A 213 9.80 14.57 10.73
C GLU A 213 8.32 14.96 10.86
N VAL A 214 7.45 14.00 10.66
CA VAL A 214 5.99 14.18 10.79
C VAL A 214 5.54 13.52 12.10
N PRO A 215 4.92 14.27 13.02
CA PRO A 215 4.33 13.69 14.23
C PRO A 215 3.34 12.57 13.89
N LEU A 216 3.39 11.47 14.64
CA LEU A 216 2.49 10.33 14.39
C LEU A 216 1.02 10.72 14.51
N GLU A 217 0.68 11.72 15.31
CA GLU A 217 -0.66 12.27 15.49
C GLU A 217 -1.23 12.88 14.19
N GLU A 218 -0.36 13.37 13.31
CA GLU A 218 -0.73 13.89 11.99
C GLU A 218 -0.96 12.77 10.95
N CYS A 219 -0.65 11.53 11.30
CA CYS A 219 -0.66 10.39 10.38
C CYS A 219 -1.95 9.55 10.46
N GLY A 220 -3.09 10.18 10.66
CA GLY A 220 -4.40 9.53 10.66
C GLY A 220 -4.70 8.75 11.96
N ILE A 221 -5.71 7.90 11.92
CA ILE A 221 -6.22 7.20 13.12
C ILE A 221 -5.18 6.25 13.70
N LEU A 222 -4.52 5.46 12.86
CA LEU A 222 -3.50 4.50 13.31
C LEU A 222 -2.29 5.21 13.90
N GLY A 223 -1.85 6.32 13.30
CA GLY A 223 -0.76 7.15 13.82
C GLY A 223 -1.08 7.70 15.22
N LYS A 224 -2.29 8.24 15.42
CA LYS A 224 -2.76 8.70 16.74
C LYS A 224 -2.78 7.58 17.78
N GLN A 225 -3.15 6.37 17.41
CA GLN A 225 -3.13 5.23 18.32
C GLN A 225 -1.69 4.81 18.70
N LEU A 226 -0.77 4.85 17.74
CA LEU A 226 0.65 4.54 17.98
C LEU A 226 1.30 5.59 18.88
N ALA A 227 1.05 6.88 18.65
CA ALA A 227 1.53 7.96 19.49
C ALA A 227 1.11 7.75 20.95
N LYS A 228 -0.20 7.56 21.21
CA LYS A 228 -0.73 7.29 22.56
C LYS A 228 -0.10 6.07 23.24
N ARG A 229 0.23 5.01 22.49
CA ARG A 229 0.90 3.82 23.05
C ARG A 229 2.35 4.09 23.44
N ARG A 230 3.02 5.04 22.79
CA ARG A 230 4.39 5.44 23.11
C ARG A 230 4.44 6.29 24.38
N ASP A 231 3.52 7.24 24.50
CA ASP A 231 3.42 8.14 25.66
C ASP A 231 3.06 7.39 26.97
N ALA A 232 2.45 6.20 26.82
CA ALA A 232 2.05 5.36 27.94
C ALA A 232 3.15 4.38 28.43
N ARG A 233 4.34 4.43 27.84
CA ARG A 233 5.51 3.59 28.21
C ARG A 233 6.60 4.40 28.88
#